data_8659f009445373766b803e3c07eaf0e4
#
_entry.id   8659f009445373766b803e3c07eaf0e4
#
_cell.length_a   1.000
_cell.length_b   1.000
_cell.length_c   1.000
_cell.angle_alpha   90.00
_cell.angle_beta   90.00
_cell.angle_gamma   90.00
#
_symmetry.space_group_name_H-M   'P 1'
#
loop_
_entity.id
_entity.type
_entity.pdbx_description
1 polymer ?
#
loop_
_entity_poly.entity_id
_entity_poly.type
_entity_poly.pdbx_seq_one_letter_code
_entity_poly.pdbx_strand_id
1 'polypeptide(L)'
;MQGDQRAHRTFVILWTLATAVKLLIAARLPLFVDEAFYWQEGQHLAAAYSDLPGMTAWLARLGVELGGHHLLALRLPFLAISALIPWLIAHIATRWFGSTMGWQAGSLTLLMPLSATLGILAVPDVPMALAAVLCMDAGARLLREVDATSALELAIGLVIGALSHYRFVGVIGVGCIALLCIPQGRAVLRDPRIWMALTVGAVSWLPLLFWNTDHDDAGLRFQLVDRHPWRFQIGGLWFVLIQTVAVTPLLAWAMVKVGLAGTRSGGGSRAQWRYFGLLGGISTVAIFVLGFFSDAERISFHWPLPGYLALLVAVPVILMRWPHPLRRAAWLIALLG
;
A
#
# COMPACT_ATOMS: atom_id res chain seq x y z
N MET A 1 -8.26 28.44 -9.38
CA MET A 1 -9.53 27.77 -9.73
C MET A 1 -9.45 26.96 -11.02
N GLN A 2 -9.07 27.54 -12.18
CA GLN A 2 -9.02 26.78 -13.45
C GLN A 2 -8.06 25.59 -13.46
N GLY A 3 -6.88 25.72 -12.87
CA GLY A 3 -5.89 24.61 -12.78
C GLY A 3 -6.37 23.43 -11.94
N ASP A 4 -7.10 23.71 -10.87
CA ASP A 4 -7.66 22.70 -9.97
C ASP A 4 -8.80 21.93 -10.63
N GLN A 5 -9.74 22.62 -11.27
CA GLN A 5 -10.83 21.98 -12.02
C GLN A 5 -10.30 21.11 -13.15
N ARG A 6 -9.23 21.54 -13.83
CA ARG A 6 -8.59 20.73 -14.88
C ARG A 6 -7.95 19.47 -14.31
N ALA A 7 -7.22 19.58 -13.19
CA ALA A 7 -6.59 18.44 -12.54
C ALA A 7 -7.63 17.43 -12.04
N HIS A 8 -8.70 17.90 -11.40
CA HIS A 8 -9.83 17.07 -10.98
C HIS A 8 -10.48 16.34 -12.17
N ARG A 9 -10.84 17.06 -13.24
CA ARG A 9 -11.44 16.45 -14.44
C ARG A 9 -10.53 15.39 -15.05
N THR A 10 -9.22 15.66 -15.15
CA THR A 10 -8.25 14.69 -15.65
C THR A 10 -8.22 13.45 -14.78
N PHE A 11 -8.19 13.61 -13.45
CA PHE A 11 -8.22 12.49 -12.51
C PHE A 11 -9.48 11.64 -12.69
N VAL A 12 -10.66 12.26 -12.76
CA VAL A 12 -11.93 11.52 -12.92
C VAL A 12 -11.95 10.74 -14.22
N ILE A 13 -11.49 11.34 -15.33
CA ILE A 13 -11.42 10.65 -16.63
C ILE A 13 -10.47 9.45 -16.54
N LEU A 14 -9.26 9.64 -16.01
CA LEU A 14 -8.29 8.56 -15.85
C LEU A 14 -8.83 7.44 -14.93
N TRP A 15 -9.47 7.81 -13.83
CA TRP A 15 -10.06 6.87 -12.89
C TRP A 15 -11.16 6.03 -13.55
N THR A 16 -12.07 6.67 -14.29
CA THR A 16 -13.16 5.97 -15.01
C THR A 16 -12.60 5.02 -16.05
N LEU A 17 -11.62 5.47 -16.86
CA LEU A 17 -11.00 4.64 -17.89
C LEU A 17 -10.22 3.47 -17.28
N ALA A 18 -9.39 3.72 -16.27
CA ALA A 18 -8.61 2.68 -15.60
C ALA A 18 -9.53 1.64 -14.93
N THR A 19 -10.60 2.09 -14.26
CA THR A 19 -11.59 1.17 -13.65
C THR A 19 -12.31 0.34 -14.70
N ALA A 20 -12.74 0.93 -15.81
CA ALA A 20 -13.38 0.19 -16.90
C ALA A 20 -12.42 -0.85 -17.52
N VAL A 21 -11.16 -0.48 -17.76
CA VAL A 21 -10.14 -1.40 -18.28
C VAL A 21 -9.88 -2.54 -17.28
N LYS A 22 -9.73 -2.25 -16.00
CA LYS A 22 -9.57 -3.27 -14.95
C LYS A 22 -10.75 -4.25 -14.91
N LEU A 23 -11.97 -3.75 -14.98
CA LEU A 23 -13.18 -4.58 -15.02
C LEU A 23 -13.18 -5.51 -16.24
N LEU A 24 -12.83 -5.00 -17.42
CA LEU A 24 -12.74 -5.80 -18.65
C LEU A 24 -11.66 -6.89 -18.55
N ILE A 25 -10.48 -6.55 -18.03
CA ILE A 25 -9.38 -7.50 -17.83
C ILE A 25 -9.81 -8.56 -16.80
N ALA A 26 -10.32 -8.13 -15.64
CA ALA A 26 -10.73 -9.02 -14.57
C ALA A 26 -11.86 -9.99 -14.98
N ALA A 27 -12.73 -9.58 -15.91
CA ALA A 27 -13.78 -10.44 -16.43
C ALA A 27 -13.26 -11.52 -17.39
N ARG A 28 -12.09 -11.31 -18.03
CA ARG A 28 -11.56 -12.20 -19.08
C ARG A 28 -10.30 -12.97 -18.68
N LEU A 29 -9.55 -12.46 -17.69
CA LEU A 29 -8.33 -13.09 -17.24
C LEU A 29 -8.65 -14.46 -16.60
N PRO A 30 -7.99 -15.57 -16.99
CA PRO A 30 -8.18 -16.87 -16.35
C PRO A 30 -7.98 -16.81 -14.84
N LEU A 31 -8.53 -17.78 -14.12
CA LEU A 31 -8.33 -17.91 -12.68
C LEU A 31 -6.85 -18.16 -12.40
N PHE A 32 -6.27 -17.36 -11.52
CA PHE A 32 -4.90 -17.52 -11.06
C PHE A 32 -4.85 -18.52 -9.91
N VAL A 33 -3.71 -19.20 -9.74
CA VAL A 33 -3.56 -20.27 -8.74
C VAL A 33 -3.88 -19.77 -7.32
N ASP A 34 -3.34 -18.62 -6.94
CA ASP A 34 -3.59 -18.05 -5.60
C ASP A 34 -5.07 -17.70 -5.41
N GLU A 35 -5.75 -17.20 -6.46
CA GLU A 35 -7.19 -16.89 -6.37
C GLU A 35 -8.03 -18.15 -6.16
N ALA A 36 -7.67 -19.25 -6.83
CA ALA A 36 -8.34 -20.55 -6.64
C ALA A 36 -8.18 -21.03 -5.19
N PHE A 37 -7.00 -20.83 -4.63
CA PHE A 37 -6.69 -21.17 -3.25
C PHE A 37 -7.55 -20.35 -2.27
N TYR A 38 -7.57 -19.02 -2.39
CA TYR A 38 -8.39 -18.15 -1.53
C TYR A 38 -9.90 -18.34 -1.74
N TRP A 39 -10.32 -18.67 -2.95
CA TRP A 39 -11.72 -19.06 -3.20
C TRP A 39 -12.07 -20.35 -2.46
N GLN A 40 -11.21 -21.36 -2.48
CA GLN A 40 -11.40 -22.61 -1.76
C GLN A 40 -11.45 -22.39 -0.25
N GLU A 41 -10.54 -21.60 0.32
CA GLU A 41 -10.58 -21.20 1.72
C GLU A 41 -11.89 -20.49 2.09
N GLY A 42 -12.39 -19.63 1.22
CA GLY A 42 -13.67 -18.94 1.37
C GLY A 42 -14.89 -19.87 1.41
N GLN A 43 -14.79 -21.12 0.94
CA GLN A 43 -15.87 -22.11 1.11
C GLN A 43 -15.99 -22.60 2.57
N HIS A 44 -14.92 -22.49 3.36
CA HIS A 44 -14.85 -22.90 4.75
C HIS A 44 -14.37 -21.73 5.61
N LEU A 45 -15.28 -20.78 5.93
CA LEU A 45 -14.92 -19.55 6.64
C LEU A 45 -14.26 -19.84 7.98
N ALA A 46 -13.04 -19.36 8.13
CA ALA A 46 -12.24 -19.39 9.34
C ALA A 46 -11.61 -18.03 9.61
N ALA A 47 -11.09 -17.80 10.80
CA ALA A 47 -10.44 -16.56 11.17
C ALA A 47 -8.98 -16.48 10.66
N ALA A 48 -8.36 -17.64 10.43
CA ALA A 48 -7.04 -17.79 9.82
C ALA A 48 -6.95 -19.14 9.08
N TYR A 49 -6.00 -19.24 8.17
CA TYR A 49 -5.74 -20.40 7.31
C TYR A 49 -4.26 -20.76 7.30
N SER A 50 -3.89 -21.77 6.53
CA SER A 50 -2.53 -22.34 6.49
C SER A 50 -1.43 -21.34 6.17
N ASP A 51 -1.69 -20.40 5.29
CA ASP A 51 -0.69 -19.45 4.80
C ASP A 51 -1.01 -17.99 5.13
N LEU A 52 -2.29 -17.64 5.38
CA LEU A 52 -2.73 -16.26 5.58
C LEU A 52 -3.86 -16.10 6.62
N PRO A 53 -4.00 -14.89 7.19
CA PRO A 53 -5.22 -14.49 7.90
C PRO A 53 -6.45 -14.46 6.98
N GLY A 54 -7.65 -14.45 7.56
CA GLY A 54 -8.91 -14.68 6.86
C GLY A 54 -9.39 -13.63 5.86
N MET A 55 -8.87 -12.39 5.85
CA MET A 55 -9.45 -11.27 5.10
C MET A 55 -9.62 -11.57 3.59
N THR A 56 -8.61 -12.17 2.97
CA THR A 56 -8.64 -12.46 1.52
C THR A 56 -9.72 -13.47 1.19
N ALA A 57 -9.82 -14.56 1.96
CA ALA A 57 -10.85 -15.58 1.80
C ALA A 57 -12.26 -15.02 2.06
N TRP A 58 -12.41 -14.14 3.05
CA TRP A 58 -13.70 -13.48 3.35
C TRP A 58 -14.15 -12.56 2.22
N LEU A 59 -13.23 -11.77 1.65
CA LEU A 59 -13.54 -10.90 0.50
C LEU A 59 -13.87 -11.73 -0.75
N ALA A 60 -13.14 -12.81 -1.00
CA ALA A 60 -13.41 -13.74 -2.09
C ALA A 60 -14.83 -14.36 -1.95
N ARG A 61 -15.15 -14.83 -0.73
CA ARG A 61 -16.50 -15.34 -0.41
C ARG A 61 -17.58 -14.29 -0.60
N LEU A 62 -17.38 -13.07 -0.08
CA LEU A 62 -18.32 -11.97 -0.21
C LEU A 62 -18.62 -11.67 -1.69
N GLY A 63 -17.59 -11.64 -2.54
CA GLY A 63 -17.77 -11.42 -3.96
C GLY A 63 -18.65 -12.48 -4.61
N VAL A 64 -18.39 -13.75 -4.33
CA VAL A 64 -19.17 -14.89 -4.88
C VAL A 64 -20.60 -14.91 -4.36
N GLU A 65 -20.83 -14.62 -3.07
CA GLU A 65 -22.18 -14.54 -2.51
C GLU A 65 -23.02 -13.42 -3.13
N LEU A 66 -22.41 -12.26 -3.39
CA LEU A 66 -23.11 -11.11 -3.97
C LEU A 66 -23.31 -11.21 -5.50
N GLY A 67 -22.33 -11.78 -6.20
CA GLY A 67 -22.30 -11.76 -7.66
C GLY A 67 -22.48 -13.11 -8.34
N GLY A 68 -22.47 -14.24 -7.59
CA GLY A 68 -22.54 -15.60 -8.13
C GLY A 68 -21.19 -16.22 -8.46
N HIS A 69 -21.21 -17.47 -8.90
CA HIS A 69 -20.01 -18.28 -9.13
C HIS A 69 -19.33 -17.97 -10.47
N HIS A 70 -18.69 -16.81 -10.58
CA HIS A 70 -17.88 -16.46 -11.76
C HIS A 70 -16.69 -15.54 -11.38
N LEU A 71 -15.68 -15.46 -12.24
CA LEU A 71 -14.40 -14.80 -11.98
C LEU A 71 -14.54 -13.32 -11.59
N LEU A 72 -15.41 -12.59 -12.28
CA LEU A 72 -15.59 -11.17 -11.97
C LEU A 72 -16.20 -10.98 -10.59
N ALA A 73 -17.15 -11.83 -10.17
CA ALA A 73 -17.74 -11.77 -8.84
C ALA A 73 -16.69 -11.98 -7.75
N LEU A 74 -15.84 -13.01 -7.90
CA LEU A 74 -14.70 -13.26 -7.02
C LEU A 74 -13.80 -12.02 -6.84
N ARG A 75 -13.52 -11.30 -7.94
CA ARG A 75 -12.60 -10.15 -8.00
C ARG A 75 -13.25 -8.82 -7.61
N LEU A 76 -14.57 -8.73 -7.59
CA LEU A 76 -15.30 -7.46 -7.42
C LEU A 76 -14.95 -6.71 -6.13
N PRO A 77 -14.85 -7.33 -4.93
CA PRO A 77 -14.43 -6.62 -3.72
C PRO A 77 -13.02 -6.05 -3.82
N PHE A 78 -12.09 -6.76 -4.45
CA PHE A 78 -10.71 -6.32 -4.66
C PHE A 78 -10.62 -5.16 -5.66
N LEU A 79 -11.41 -5.23 -6.74
CA LEU A 79 -11.55 -4.13 -7.70
C LEU A 79 -12.12 -2.87 -7.03
N ALA A 80 -13.14 -3.01 -6.18
CA ALA A 80 -13.72 -1.90 -5.44
C ALA A 80 -12.71 -1.24 -4.50
N ILE A 81 -11.97 -2.04 -3.72
CA ILE A 81 -10.89 -1.54 -2.86
C ILE A 81 -9.82 -0.83 -3.69
N SER A 82 -9.37 -1.43 -4.78
CA SER A 82 -8.33 -0.84 -5.64
C SER A 82 -8.79 0.45 -6.30
N ALA A 83 -10.06 0.59 -6.65
CA ALA A 83 -10.63 1.82 -7.19
C ALA A 83 -10.72 2.96 -6.15
N LEU A 84 -10.83 2.62 -4.86
CA LEU A 84 -10.85 3.59 -3.76
C LEU A 84 -9.46 4.18 -3.47
N ILE A 85 -8.38 3.40 -3.60
CA ILE A 85 -7.02 3.81 -3.22
C ILE A 85 -6.57 5.12 -3.89
N PRO A 86 -6.74 5.35 -5.22
CA PRO A 86 -6.36 6.63 -5.84
C PRO A 86 -7.11 7.84 -5.28
N TRP A 87 -8.37 7.68 -4.87
CA TRP A 87 -9.16 8.72 -4.21
C TRP A 87 -8.61 9.03 -2.82
N LEU A 88 -8.25 8.01 -2.04
CA LEU A 88 -7.64 8.19 -0.73
C LEU A 88 -6.30 8.93 -0.86
N ILE A 89 -5.42 8.51 -1.77
CA ILE A 89 -4.14 9.19 -2.04
C ILE A 89 -4.37 10.66 -2.47
N ALA A 90 -5.34 10.90 -3.37
CA ALA A 90 -5.70 12.27 -3.78
C ALA A 90 -6.18 13.10 -2.58
N HIS A 91 -7.01 12.52 -1.72
CA HIS A 91 -7.53 13.19 -0.53
C HIS A 91 -6.43 13.52 0.49
N ILE A 92 -5.54 12.55 0.76
CA ILE A 92 -4.38 12.74 1.63
C ILE A 92 -3.48 13.87 1.08
N ALA A 93 -3.10 13.79 -0.19
CA ALA A 93 -2.24 14.80 -0.79
C ALA A 93 -2.92 16.18 -0.86
N THR A 94 -4.25 16.24 -1.07
CA THR A 94 -5.02 17.50 -1.01
C THR A 94 -4.90 18.17 0.36
N ARG A 95 -5.04 17.41 1.42
CA ARG A 95 -4.96 17.90 2.81
C ARG A 95 -3.63 18.56 3.14
N TRP A 96 -2.53 18.03 2.59
CA TRP A 96 -1.18 18.45 2.95
C TRP A 96 -0.49 19.35 1.93
N PHE A 97 -0.87 19.25 0.65
CA PHE A 97 -0.18 19.94 -0.45
C PHE A 97 -1.12 20.70 -1.38
N GLY A 98 -2.42 20.73 -1.07
CA GLY A 98 -3.44 21.44 -1.85
C GLY A 98 -4.08 20.58 -2.95
N SER A 99 -5.26 21.00 -3.39
CA SER A 99 -6.16 20.20 -4.23
C SER A 99 -5.56 19.80 -5.59
N THR A 100 -4.85 20.71 -6.25
CA THR A 100 -4.19 20.39 -7.53
C THR A 100 -3.14 19.28 -7.37
N MET A 101 -2.33 19.33 -6.29
CA MET A 101 -1.36 18.29 -5.99
C MET A 101 -2.04 16.98 -5.64
N GLY A 102 -3.17 17.06 -4.93
CA GLY A 102 -3.98 15.89 -4.61
C GLY A 102 -4.48 15.15 -5.83
N TRP A 103 -5.13 15.84 -6.75
CA TRP A 103 -5.62 15.22 -7.99
C TRP A 103 -4.50 14.65 -8.86
N GLN A 104 -3.33 15.32 -8.86
CA GLN A 104 -2.16 14.79 -9.54
C GLN A 104 -1.60 13.54 -8.86
N ALA A 105 -1.57 13.47 -7.52
CA ALA A 105 -1.13 12.27 -6.79
C ALA A 105 -2.06 11.08 -7.07
N GLY A 106 -3.39 11.29 -7.03
CA GLY A 106 -4.36 10.27 -7.41
C GLY A 106 -4.19 9.81 -8.87
N SER A 107 -3.95 10.75 -9.80
CA SER A 107 -3.69 10.40 -11.21
C SER A 107 -2.41 9.57 -11.38
N LEU A 108 -1.33 9.91 -10.68
CA LEU A 108 -0.08 9.13 -10.70
C LEU A 108 -0.25 7.75 -10.08
N THR A 109 -1.12 7.62 -9.08
CA THR A 109 -1.47 6.30 -8.52
C THR A 109 -2.17 5.42 -9.55
N LEU A 110 -3.02 5.99 -10.41
CA LEU A 110 -3.67 5.26 -11.50
C LEU A 110 -2.72 4.87 -12.63
N LEU A 111 -1.71 5.72 -12.90
CA LEU A 111 -0.79 5.58 -14.03
C LEU A 111 0.50 4.82 -13.67
N MET A 112 0.85 4.66 -12.40
CA MET A 112 1.98 3.85 -11.99
C MET A 112 1.68 2.37 -12.27
N PRO A 113 2.46 1.67 -13.14
CA PRO A 113 2.12 0.31 -13.59
C PRO A 113 1.83 -0.65 -12.44
N LEU A 114 2.62 -0.59 -11.37
CA LEU A 114 2.45 -1.45 -10.21
C LEU A 114 1.10 -1.27 -9.50
N SER A 115 0.65 -0.03 -9.31
CA SER A 115 -0.66 0.23 -8.69
C SER A 115 -1.82 0.14 -9.69
N ALA A 116 -1.53 0.33 -10.99
CA ALA A 116 -2.51 0.17 -12.04
C ALA A 116 -3.04 -1.27 -12.15
N THR A 117 -2.22 -2.26 -11.83
CA THR A 117 -2.62 -3.68 -11.84
C THR A 117 -3.28 -4.15 -10.54
N LEU A 118 -3.19 -3.37 -9.45
CA LEU A 118 -3.74 -3.74 -8.14
C LEU A 118 -5.26 -3.99 -8.24
N GLY A 119 -5.73 -5.11 -7.70
CA GLY A 119 -7.15 -5.47 -7.64
C GLY A 119 -7.70 -6.18 -8.87
N ILE A 120 -6.90 -6.38 -9.93
CA ILE A 120 -7.29 -7.23 -11.07
C ILE A 120 -7.41 -8.69 -10.61
N LEU A 121 -6.59 -9.10 -9.66
CA LEU A 121 -6.62 -10.41 -9.02
C LEU A 121 -7.11 -10.29 -7.57
N ALA A 122 -7.75 -11.36 -7.08
CA ALA A 122 -8.20 -11.50 -5.70
C ALA A 122 -7.03 -11.96 -4.81
N VAL A 123 -6.17 -11.03 -4.40
CA VAL A 123 -4.93 -11.32 -3.64
C VAL A 123 -4.83 -10.44 -2.39
N PRO A 124 -4.09 -10.89 -1.35
CA PRO A 124 -4.02 -10.21 -0.04
C PRO A 124 -3.38 -8.82 -0.08
N ASP A 125 -2.62 -8.52 -1.12
CA ASP A 125 -1.99 -7.21 -1.31
C ASP A 125 -2.99 -6.07 -1.45
N VAL A 126 -4.20 -6.36 -1.92
CA VAL A 126 -5.24 -5.35 -2.12
C VAL A 126 -5.77 -4.80 -0.79
N PRO A 127 -6.31 -5.62 0.14
CA PRO A 127 -6.72 -5.12 1.45
C PRO A 127 -5.52 -4.64 2.28
N MET A 128 -4.32 -5.23 2.13
CA MET A 128 -3.12 -4.76 2.79
C MET A 128 -2.70 -3.36 2.32
N ALA A 129 -2.83 -3.05 1.02
CA ALA A 129 -2.56 -1.70 0.50
C ALA A 129 -3.55 -0.66 1.05
N LEU A 130 -4.84 -1.01 1.13
CA LEU A 130 -5.85 -0.17 1.79
C LEU A 130 -5.48 0.10 3.24
N ALA A 131 -5.13 -0.96 4.00
CA ALA A 131 -4.70 -0.85 5.39
C ALA A 131 -3.50 0.09 5.57
N ALA A 132 -2.49 -0.05 4.71
CA ALA A 132 -1.31 0.82 4.72
C ALA A 132 -1.67 2.29 4.45
N VAL A 133 -2.59 2.56 3.50
CA VAL A 133 -3.05 3.93 3.19
C VAL A 133 -3.85 4.53 4.35
N LEU A 134 -4.72 3.76 4.99
CA LEU A 134 -5.46 4.22 6.18
C LEU A 134 -4.51 4.52 7.34
N CYS A 135 -3.58 3.61 7.67
CA CYS A 135 -2.58 3.86 8.71
C CYS A 135 -1.70 5.08 8.39
N MET A 136 -1.36 5.29 7.11
CA MET A 136 -0.59 6.45 6.66
C MET A 136 -1.37 7.75 6.84
N ASP A 137 -2.65 7.82 6.45
CA ASP A 137 -3.48 9.02 6.65
C ASP A 137 -3.66 9.32 8.13
N ALA A 138 -4.06 8.31 8.90
CA ALA A 138 -4.21 8.43 10.34
C ALA A 138 -2.93 8.96 10.99
N GLY A 139 -1.76 8.35 10.70
CA GLY A 139 -0.47 8.78 11.23
C GLY A 139 -0.12 10.23 10.86
N ALA A 140 -0.36 10.65 9.62
CA ALA A 140 -0.13 12.03 9.19
C ALA A 140 -1.02 13.04 9.92
N ARG A 141 -2.28 12.68 10.19
CA ARG A 141 -3.25 13.51 10.96
C ARG A 141 -2.85 13.58 12.42
N LEU A 142 -2.51 12.44 13.02
CA LEU A 142 -2.08 12.34 14.42
C LEU A 142 -0.83 13.18 14.73
N LEU A 143 0.08 13.37 13.75
CA LEU A 143 1.21 14.29 13.88
C LEU A 143 0.80 15.76 14.03
N ARG A 144 -0.40 16.12 13.61
CA ARG A 144 -0.95 17.47 13.74
C ARG A 144 -1.77 17.61 15.00
N GLU A 145 -2.68 16.68 15.22
CA GLU A 145 -3.60 16.66 16.36
C GLU A 145 -4.07 15.22 16.60
N VAL A 146 -4.10 14.80 17.87
CA VAL A 146 -4.64 13.51 18.26
C VAL A 146 -6.14 13.64 18.48
N ASP A 147 -6.94 13.14 17.55
CA ASP A 147 -8.40 13.09 17.63
C ASP A 147 -8.94 11.66 17.55
N ALA A 148 -10.18 11.46 17.97
CA ALA A 148 -10.80 10.13 18.01
C ALA A 148 -10.99 9.53 16.60
N THR A 149 -11.22 10.36 15.58
CA THR A 149 -11.43 9.87 14.21
C THR A 149 -10.15 9.34 13.60
N SER A 150 -9.02 10.01 13.83
CA SER A 150 -7.71 9.54 13.37
C SER A 150 -7.26 8.28 14.14
N ALA A 151 -7.56 8.20 15.45
CA ALA A 151 -7.28 7.00 16.23
C ALA A 151 -8.14 5.81 15.78
N LEU A 152 -9.42 6.04 15.46
CA LEU A 152 -10.31 5.02 14.91
C LEU A 152 -9.84 4.56 13.51
N GLU A 153 -9.46 5.49 12.65
CA GLU A 153 -8.92 5.17 11.32
C GLU A 153 -7.63 4.33 11.41
N LEU A 154 -6.74 4.68 12.36
CA LEU A 154 -5.56 3.87 12.65
C LEU A 154 -5.95 2.45 13.08
N ALA A 155 -6.91 2.32 14.01
CA ALA A 155 -7.39 1.01 14.48
C ALA A 155 -7.95 0.18 13.32
N ILE A 156 -8.81 0.76 12.47
CA ILE A 156 -9.37 0.09 11.29
C ILE A 156 -8.26 -0.36 10.34
N GLY A 157 -7.30 0.51 10.04
CA GLY A 157 -6.16 0.16 9.19
C GLY A 157 -5.34 -0.99 9.77
N LEU A 158 -5.05 -0.96 11.07
CA LEU A 158 -4.31 -2.02 11.76
C LEU A 158 -5.07 -3.36 11.73
N VAL A 159 -6.38 -3.36 11.95
CA VAL A 159 -7.23 -4.56 11.88
C VAL A 159 -7.23 -5.15 10.48
N ILE A 160 -7.53 -4.34 9.45
CA ILE A 160 -7.54 -4.79 8.05
C ILE A 160 -6.17 -5.38 7.68
N GLY A 161 -5.10 -4.72 8.05
CA GLY A 161 -3.74 -5.17 7.73
C GLY A 161 -3.35 -6.47 8.45
N ALA A 162 -3.66 -6.57 9.75
CA ALA A 162 -3.42 -7.78 10.54
C ALA A 162 -4.17 -9.00 10.00
N LEU A 163 -5.40 -8.80 9.52
CA LEU A 163 -6.23 -9.84 8.93
C LEU A 163 -5.90 -10.13 7.46
N SER A 164 -5.03 -9.33 6.81
CA SER A 164 -4.70 -9.49 5.40
C SER A 164 -3.46 -10.33 5.15
N HIS A 165 -2.33 -10.05 5.83
CA HIS A 165 -1.07 -10.72 5.54
C HIS A 165 -0.03 -10.56 6.65
N TYR A 166 0.79 -11.60 6.93
CA TYR A 166 1.95 -11.55 7.85
C TYR A 166 2.88 -10.36 7.57
N ARG A 167 3.13 -10.00 6.29
CA ARG A 167 3.99 -8.87 5.90
C ARG A 167 3.54 -7.52 6.45
N PHE A 168 2.29 -7.40 6.89
CA PHE A 168 1.80 -6.13 7.44
C PHE A 168 2.55 -5.73 8.72
N VAL A 169 3.17 -6.66 9.43
CA VAL A 169 4.07 -6.36 10.56
C VAL A 169 5.21 -5.41 10.13
N GLY A 170 5.71 -5.58 8.91
CA GLY A 170 6.73 -4.67 8.34
C GLY A 170 6.18 -3.25 8.13
N VAL A 171 4.93 -3.10 7.67
CA VAL A 171 4.27 -1.80 7.52
C VAL A 171 4.12 -1.12 8.89
N ILE A 172 3.69 -1.86 9.92
CA ILE A 172 3.61 -1.38 11.31
C ILE A 172 4.99 -0.92 11.79
N GLY A 173 6.02 -1.75 11.62
CA GLY A 173 7.39 -1.45 12.03
C GLY A 173 7.92 -0.16 11.39
N VAL A 174 7.74 0.00 10.08
CA VAL A 174 8.10 1.22 9.34
C VAL A 174 7.32 2.43 9.86
N GLY A 175 6.02 2.28 10.09
CA GLY A 175 5.17 3.32 10.67
C GLY A 175 5.64 3.79 12.04
N CYS A 176 5.96 2.85 12.93
CA CYS A 176 6.52 3.13 14.25
C CYS A 176 7.86 3.87 14.15
N ILE A 177 8.79 3.40 13.30
CA ILE A 177 10.09 4.06 13.11
C ILE A 177 9.89 5.49 12.59
N ALA A 178 9.03 5.69 11.59
CA ALA A 178 8.75 7.00 11.03
C ALA A 178 8.19 7.97 12.08
N LEU A 179 7.24 7.52 12.90
CA LEU A 179 6.69 8.31 14.00
C LEU A 179 7.74 8.63 15.07
N LEU A 180 8.53 7.64 15.49
CA LEU A 180 9.58 7.84 16.52
C LEU A 180 10.70 8.78 16.06
N CYS A 181 11.01 8.83 14.77
CA CYS A 181 11.96 9.76 14.19
C CYS A 181 11.48 11.22 14.17
N ILE A 182 10.18 11.47 14.42
CA ILE A 182 9.56 12.80 14.39
C ILE A 182 9.19 13.20 15.82
N PRO A 183 9.59 14.40 16.32
CA PRO A 183 9.28 14.81 17.68
C PRO A 183 7.78 14.79 18.02
N GLN A 184 6.95 15.24 17.08
CA GLN A 184 5.48 15.19 17.21
C GLN A 184 4.98 13.75 17.30
N GLY A 185 5.57 12.81 16.55
CA GLY A 185 5.18 11.40 16.58
C GLY A 185 5.45 10.73 17.93
N ARG A 186 6.55 11.12 18.63
CA ARG A 186 6.80 10.64 20.00
C ARG A 186 5.74 11.15 20.99
N ALA A 187 5.20 12.35 20.77
CA ALA A 187 4.13 12.89 21.60
C ALA A 187 2.80 12.13 21.39
N VAL A 188 2.52 11.68 20.18
CA VAL A 188 1.33 10.87 19.83
C VAL A 188 1.23 9.62 20.70
N LEU A 189 2.34 8.96 21.02
CA LEU A 189 2.38 7.75 21.85
C LEU A 189 2.02 7.98 23.33
N ARG A 190 1.84 9.23 23.76
CA ARG A 190 1.38 9.56 25.13
C ARG A 190 -0.14 9.56 25.27
N ASP A 191 -0.87 9.54 24.15
CA ASP A 191 -2.33 9.58 24.17
C ASP A 191 -2.93 8.17 24.32
N PRO A 192 -3.85 7.94 25.27
CA PRO A 192 -4.44 6.61 25.50
C PRO A 192 -5.25 6.10 24.31
N ARG A 193 -5.82 6.96 23.47
CA ARG A 193 -6.56 6.56 22.26
C ARG A 193 -5.68 5.83 21.27
N ILE A 194 -4.39 6.17 21.21
CA ILE A 194 -3.42 5.50 20.35
C ILE A 194 -3.14 4.09 20.88
N TRP A 195 -2.98 3.94 22.19
CA TRP A 195 -2.80 2.62 22.79
C TRP A 195 -4.04 1.74 22.61
N MET A 196 -5.25 2.29 22.67
CA MET A 196 -6.46 1.57 22.32
C MET A 196 -6.43 1.09 20.86
N ALA A 197 -6.06 1.96 19.90
CA ALA A 197 -5.94 1.57 18.50
C ALA A 197 -4.89 0.47 18.28
N LEU A 198 -3.73 0.60 18.93
CA LEU A 198 -2.66 -0.41 18.88
C LEU A 198 -3.09 -1.74 19.50
N THR A 199 -3.83 -1.70 20.62
CA THR A 199 -4.35 -2.91 21.27
C THR A 199 -5.36 -3.62 20.37
N VAL A 200 -6.31 -2.89 19.77
CA VAL A 200 -7.28 -3.48 18.83
C VAL A 200 -6.55 -4.10 17.63
N GLY A 201 -5.55 -3.41 17.07
CA GLY A 201 -4.69 -3.96 16.02
C GLY A 201 -3.94 -5.21 16.45
N ALA A 202 -3.37 -5.22 17.66
CA ALA A 202 -2.64 -6.37 18.20
C ALA A 202 -3.56 -7.58 18.44
N VAL A 203 -4.74 -7.37 19.01
CA VAL A 203 -5.74 -8.43 19.22
C VAL A 203 -6.16 -9.08 17.90
N SER A 204 -6.18 -8.32 16.82
CA SER A 204 -6.55 -8.84 15.49
C SER A 204 -5.56 -9.85 14.91
N TRP A 205 -4.35 -9.98 15.49
CA TRP A 205 -3.39 -11.04 15.16
C TRP A 205 -3.65 -12.36 15.89
N LEU A 206 -4.44 -12.36 16.98
CA LEU A 206 -4.68 -13.54 17.80
C LEU A 206 -5.20 -14.76 17.02
N PRO A 207 -6.17 -14.62 16.08
CA PRO A 207 -6.63 -15.77 15.31
C PRO A 207 -5.52 -16.48 14.56
N LEU A 208 -4.63 -15.69 13.95
CA LEU A 208 -3.47 -16.20 13.21
C LEU A 208 -2.44 -16.85 14.14
N LEU A 209 -2.19 -16.26 15.30
CA LEU A 209 -1.27 -16.83 16.29
C LEU A 209 -1.81 -18.14 16.86
N PHE A 210 -3.09 -18.21 17.20
CA PHE A 210 -3.72 -19.46 17.66
C PHE A 210 -3.68 -20.55 16.57
N TRP A 211 -3.98 -20.18 15.32
CA TRP A 211 -3.86 -21.12 14.22
C TRP A 211 -2.44 -21.72 14.13
N ASN A 212 -1.39 -20.87 14.24
CA ASN A 212 -0.01 -21.35 14.21
C ASN A 212 0.33 -22.26 15.38
N THR A 213 -0.10 -21.93 16.63
CA THR A 213 0.14 -22.79 17.80
C THR A 213 -0.51 -24.16 17.65
N ASP A 214 -1.68 -24.23 17.00
CA ASP A 214 -2.40 -25.48 16.76
C ASP A 214 -1.82 -26.31 15.60
N HIS A 215 -0.90 -25.72 14.80
CA HIS A 215 -0.33 -26.33 13.58
C HIS A 215 1.21 -26.25 13.55
N ASP A 216 1.87 -26.40 14.70
CA ASP A 216 3.34 -26.46 14.82
C ASP A 216 4.07 -25.27 14.17
N ASP A 217 3.51 -24.06 14.27
CA ASP A 217 4.00 -22.82 13.70
C ASP A 217 4.21 -22.86 12.17
N ALA A 218 3.47 -23.71 11.46
CA ALA A 218 3.68 -23.98 10.03
C ALA A 218 3.66 -22.72 9.17
N GLY A 219 2.70 -21.79 9.38
CA GLY A 219 2.60 -20.54 8.64
C GLY A 219 3.75 -19.57 8.96
N LEU A 220 4.09 -19.40 10.24
CA LEU A 220 5.21 -18.55 10.66
C LEU A 220 6.54 -19.09 10.15
N ARG A 221 6.75 -20.40 10.27
CA ARG A 221 7.94 -21.08 9.77
C ARG A 221 8.10 -20.88 8.26
N PHE A 222 7.01 -21.06 7.48
CA PHE A 222 7.03 -20.82 6.04
C PHE A 222 7.42 -19.37 5.73
N GLN A 223 6.81 -18.39 6.38
CA GLN A 223 7.04 -16.97 6.09
C GLN A 223 8.42 -16.46 6.54
N LEU A 224 8.99 -16.99 7.63
CA LEU A 224 10.22 -16.46 8.23
C LEU A 224 11.45 -17.31 7.93
N VAL A 225 11.29 -18.61 7.70
CA VAL A 225 12.42 -19.54 7.57
C VAL A 225 12.45 -20.16 6.15
N ASP A 226 11.37 -20.84 5.75
CA ASP A 226 11.41 -21.68 4.55
C ASP A 226 11.36 -20.86 3.26
N ARG A 227 10.77 -19.66 3.32
CA ARG A 227 10.62 -18.77 2.16
C ARG A 227 11.90 -18.03 1.80
N HIS A 228 12.80 -17.80 2.75
CA HIS A 228 13.98 -16.97 2.56
C HIS A 228 15.26 -17.74 2.86
N PRO A 229 16.18 -17.87 1.88
CA PRO A 229 17.45 -18.56 2.11
C PRO A 229 18.40 -17.81 3.04
N TRP A 230 18.14 -16.53 3.33
CA TRP A 230 18.93 -15.62 4.17
C TRP A 230 20.42 -15.58 3.78
N ARG A 231 20.73 -15.80 2.51
CA ARG A 231 22.07 -15.71 1.93
C ARG A 231 22.11 -14.54 0.95
N PHE A 232 23.20 -13.78 0.96
CA PHE A 232 23.40 -12.69 0.02
C PHE A 232 23.42 -13.21 -1.42
N GLN A 233 22.62 -12.57 -2.28
CA GLN A 233 22.48 -12.90 -3.70
C GLN A 233 22.57 -11.63 -4.54
N ILE A 234 23.52 -11.59 -5.47
CA ILE A 234 23.67 -10.46 -6.41
C ILE A 234 22.43 -10.27 -7.29
N GLY A 235 21.62 -11.32 -7.44
CA GLY A 235 20.32 -11.28 -8.13
C GLY A 235 19.35 -10.22 -7.61
N GLY A 236 19.52 -9.75 -6.35
CA GLY A 236 18.79 -8.61 -5.81
C GLY A 236 18.90 -7.33 -6.64
N LEU A 237 19.95 -7.17 -7.46
CA LEU A 237 20.04 -6.06 -8.42
C LEU A 237 18.95 -6.11 -9.48
N TRP A 238 18.58 -7.28 -9.95
CA TRP A 238 17.47 -7.46 -10.90
C TRP A 238 16.14 -7.01 -10.28
N PHE A 239 15.93 -7.34 -9.00
CA PHE A 239 14.75 -6.87 -8.29
C PHE A 239 14.66 -5.34 -8.28
N VAL A 240 15.76 -4.64 -7.98
CA VAL A 240 15.82 -3.16 -8.01
C VAL A 240 15.56 -2.60 -9.42
N LEU A 241 16.12 -3.24 -10.46
CA LEU A 241 15.88 -2.83 -11.85
C LEU A 241 14.42 -3.01 -12.26
N ILE A 242 13.81 -4.17 -11.93
CA ILE A 242 12.39 -4.44 -12.18
C ILE A 242 11.53 -3.39 -11.49
N GLN A 243 11.85 -3.00 -10.25
CA GLN A 243 11.12 -1.95 -9.54
C GLN A 243 11.17 -0.60 -10.27
N THR A 244 12.31 -0.26 -10.89
CA THR A 244 12.43 0.96 -11.67
C THR A 244 11.48 0.97 -12.87
N VAL A 245 11.25 -0.18 -13.50
CA VAL A 245 10.27 -0.34 -14.59
C VAL A 245 8.84 -0.33 -14.04
N ALA A 246 8.57 -1.09 -12.98
CA ALA A 246 7.25 -1.21 -12.35
C ALA A 246 6.68 0.13 -11.83
N VAL A 247 7.55 1.10 -11.54
CA VAL A 247 7.18 2.44 -11.08
C VAL A 247 7.35 3.49 -12.16
N THR A 248 8.05 3.20 -13.23
CA THR A 248 8.65 4.07 -14.26
C THR A 248 9.87 4.86 -13.77
N PRO A 249 10.91 5.03 -14.61
CA PRO A 249 12.20 5.60 -14.15
C PRO A 249 12.11 7.02 -13.59
N LEU A 250 11.31 7.89 -14.21
CA LEU A 250 11.18 9.28 -13.76
C LEU A 250 10.35 9.40 -12.47
N LEU A 251 9.33 8.56 -12.28
CA LEU A 251 8.62 8.50 -11.01
C LEU A 251 9.50 7.91 -9.90
N ALA A 252 10.25 6.84 -10.18
CA ALA A 252 11.23 6.30 -9.24
C ALA A 252 12.22 7.38 -8.78
N TRP A 253 12.75 8.18 -9.71
CA TRP A 253 13.62 9.29 -9.38
C TRP A 253 12.93 10.37 -8.53
N ALA A 254 11.68 10.73 -8.85
CA ALA A 254 10.90 11.66 -8.04
C ALA A 254 10.65 11.12 -6.63
N MET A 255 10.37 9.83 -6.49
CA MET A 255 10.19 9.15 -5.19
C MET A 255 11.47 9.16 -4.36
N VAL A 256 12.64 8.91 -4.97
CA VAL A 256 13.94 9.06 -4.30
C VAL A 256 14.11 10.49 -3.76
N LYS A 257 13.74 11.51 -4.54
CA LYS A 257 13.80 12.92 -4.08
C LYS A 257 12.85 13.19 -2.91
N VAL A 258 11.66 12.57 -2.88
CA VAL A 258 10.73 12.66 -1.74
C VAL A 258 11.37 12.04 -0.49
N GLY A 259 11.91 10.83 -0.60
CA GLY A 259 12.59 10.13 0.51
C GLY A 259 13.76 10.94 1.07
N LEU A 260 14.65 11.43 0.20
CA LEU A 260 15.80 12.26 0.59
C LEU A 260 15.37 13.61 1.20
N ALA A 261 14.30 14.22 0.73
CA ALA A 261 13.76 15.42 1.34
C ALA A 261 13.22 15.15 2.75
N GLY A 262 12.59 13.99 2.97
CA GLY A 262 12.14 13.53 4.28
C GLY A 262 13.26 13.41 5.31
N THR A 263 14.45 12.95 4.91
CA THR A 263 15.62 12.85 5.82
C THR A 263 16.22 14.20 6.19
N ARG A 264 16.11 15.21 5.32
CA ARG A 264 16.75 16.54 5.48
C ARG A 264 15.87 17.58 6.17
N SER A 265 14.59 17.31 6.35
CA SER A 265 13.62 18.29 6.87
C SER A 265 13.77 18.47 8.39
N GLY A 266 14.18 19.65 8.85
CA GLY A 266 14.12 20.09 10.26
C GLY A 266 12.72 20.61 10.61
N GLY A 267 12.38 20.65 11.90
CA GLY A 267 11.06 20.89 12.51
C GLY A 267 10.05 21.86 11.87
N GLY A 268 8.84 21.91 12.44
CA GLY A 268 7.75 22.80 12.04
C GLY A 268 6.81 22.20 10.96
N SER A 269 6.26 23.03 10.08
CA SER A 269 5.29 22.69 9.02
C SER A 269 5.74 21.60 8.01
N ARG A 270 6.88 20.98 8.27
CA ARG A 270 7.52 19.94 7.46
C ARG A 270 7.38 18.52 8.03
N ALA A 271 6.67 18.36 9.16
CA ALA A 271 6.53 17.05 9.80
C ALA A 271 5.88 16.02 8.88
N GLN A 272 4.82 16.40 8.16
CA GLN A 272 4.12 15.52 7.22
C GLN A 272 4.99 15.15 6.01
N TRP A 273 5.75 16.13 5.48
CA TRP A 273 6.72 15.85 4.42
C TRP A 273 7.77 14.83 4.86
N ARG A 274 8.31 15.02 6.07
CA ARG A 274 9.24 14.09 6.67
C ARG A 274 8.62 12.71 6.90
N TYR A 275 7.36 12.69 7.34
CA TYR A 275 6.62 11.46 7.59
C TYR A 275 6.44 10.62 6.33
N PHE A 276 5.89 11.19 5.25
CA PHE A 276 5.72 10.47 3.98
C PHE A 276 7.06 10.02 3.38
N GLY A 277 8.08 10.87 3.46
CA GLY A 277 9.43 10.54 2.98
C GLY A 277 10.07 9.39 3.76
N LEU A 278 9.91 9.36 5.09
CA LEU A 278 10.42 8.27 5.95
C LEU A 278 9.62 6.99 5.72
N LEU A 279 8.28 7.05 5.73
CA LEU A 279 7.45 5.88 5.47
C LEU A 279 7.85 5.20 4.17
N GLY A 280 7.83 5.96 3.08
CA GLY A 280 8.11 5.41 1.77
C GLY A 280 9.56 5.03 1.59
N GLY A 281 10.50 5.86 2.07
CA GLY A 281 11.93 5.61 1.95
C GLY A 281 12.38 4.38 2.73
N ILE A 282 12.00 4.27 4.00
CA ILE A 282 12.37 3.12 4.85
C ILE A 282 11.72 1.84 4.30
N SER A 283 10.43 1.88 3.95
CA SER A 283 9.73 0.72 3.38
C SER A 283 10.42 0.23 2.10
N THR A 284 10.71 1.15 1.17
CA THR A 284 11.36 0.80 -0.11
C THR A 284 12.75 0.23 0.11
N VAL A 285 13.58 0.87 0.93
CA VAL A 285 14.95 0.40 1.23
C VAL A 285 14.93 -0.94 1.93
N ALA A 286 14.04 -1.15 2.91
CA ALA A 286 13.93 -2.42 3.63
C ALA A 286 13.61 -3.59 2.66
N ILE A 287 12.65 -3.40 1.76
CA ILE A 287 12.29 -4.43 0.77
C ILE A 287 13.41 -4.63 -0.28
N PHE A 288 14.11 -3.56 -0.69
CA PHE A 288 15.25 -3.67 -1.60
C PHE A 288 16.40 -4.44 -0.95
N VAL A 289 16.70 -4.17 0.33
CA VAL A 289 17.69 -4.94 1.09
C VAL A 289 17.26 -6.41 1.20
N LEU A 290 15.99 -6.66 1.52
CA LEU A 290 15.45 -8.02 1.55
C LEU A 290 15.64 -8.75 0.20
N GLY A 291 15.54 -8.04 -0.92
CA GLY A 291 15.79 -8.58 -2.26
C GLY A 291 17.16 -9.21 -2.45
N PHE A 292 18.18 -8.77 -1.70
CA PHE A 292 19.51 -9.37 -1.74
C PHE A 292 19.66 -10.61 -0.85
N PHE A 293 18.68 -10.91 0.01
CA PHE A 293 18.70 -12.05 0.93
C PHE A 293 17.56 -13.04 0.70
N SER A 294 16.71 -12.75 -0.27
CA SER A 294 15.58 -13.57 -0.70
C SER A 294 15.85 -14.18 -2.05
N ASP A 295 15.24 -15.33 -2.30
CA ASP A 295 15.21 -15.93 -3.64
C ASP A 295 14.42 -15.04 -4.61
N ALA A 296 14.92 -14.86 -5.82
CA ALA A 296 14.28 -14.05 -6.86
C ALA A 296 12.87 -14.57 -7.23
N GLU A 297 12.61 -15.87 -7.06
CA GLU A 297 11.30 -16.49 -7.29
C GLU A 297 10.32 -16.23 -6.13
N ARG A 298 10.82 -15.91 -4.95
CA ARG A 298 10.04 -15.81 -3.71
C ARG A 298 9.77 -14.38 -3.25
N ILE A 299 10.55 -13.41 -3.74
CA ILE A 299 10.27 -12.00 -3.52
C ILE A 299 9.38 -11.47 -4.65
N SER A 300 8.18 -11.07 -4.32
CA SER A 300 7.25 -10.56 -5.32
C SER A 300 7.46 -9.07 -5.58
N PHE A 301 7.41 -8.68 -6.85
CA PHE A 301 7.65 -7.31 -7.31
C PHE A 301 6.69 -6.26 -6.71
N HIS A 302 5.53 -6.67 -6.21
CA HIS A 302 4.51 -5.78 -5.62
C HIS A 302 4.74 -5.46 -4.13
N TRP A 303 5.70 -6.09 -3.45
CA TRP A 303 5.92 -5.87 -2.01
C TRP A 303 6.28 -4.43 -1.62
N PRO A 304 7.01 -3.63 -2.43
CA PRO A 304 7.28 -2.23 -2.11
C PRO A 304 6.07 -1.28 -2.24
N LEU A 305 4.93 -1.75 -2.77
CA LEU A 305 3.76 -0.91 -3.07
C LEU A 305 3.33 0.02 -1.92
N PRO A 306 3.22 -0.42 -0.63
CA PRO A 306 2.87 0.48 0.46
C PRO A 306 3.81 1.67 0.59
N GLY A 307 5.13 1.44 0.41
CA GLY A 307 6.14 2.50 0.42
C GLY A 307 5.97 3.48 -0.76
N TYR A 308 5.68 2.98 -1.95
CA TYR A 308 5.46 3.81 -3.14
C TYR A 308 4.20 4.66 -3.01
N LEU A 309 3.11 4.12 -2.46
CA LEU A 309 1.90 4.88 -2.19
C LEU A 309 2.16 6.05 -1.23
N ALA A 310 3.01 5.84 -0.21
CA ALA A 310 3.41 6.91 0.70
C ALA A 310 4.23 8.01 -0.01
N LEU A 311 5.15 7.64 -0.89
CA LEU A 311 5.95 8.60 -1.66
C LEU A 311 5.10 9.36 -2.68
N LEU A 312 4.14 8.69 -3.33
CA LEU A 312 3.25 9.29 -4.32
C LEU A 312 2.46 10.49 -3.79
N VAL A 313 2.14 10.51 -2.51
CA VAL A 313 1.46 11.66 -1.87
C VAL A 313 2.20 12.98 -2.12
N ALA A 314 3.54 12.96 -2.13
CA ALA A 314 4.38 14.15 -2.26
C ALA A 314 5.09 14.28 -3.64
N VAL A 315 5.05 13.26 -4.49
CA VAL A 315 5.68 13.28 -5.83
C VAL A 315 5.24 14.47 -6.69
N PRO A 316 3.94 14.87 -6.76
CA PRO A 316 3.55 16.02 -7.57
C PRO A 316 4.27 17.30 -7.20
N VAL A 317 4.57 17.51 -5.92
CA VAL A 317 5.32 18.69 -5.44
C VAL A 317 6.76 18.68 -5.94
N ILE A 318 7.40 17.51 -6.05
CA ILE A 318 8.72 17.37 -6.66
C ILE A 318 8.65 17.65 -8.16
N LEU A 319 7.67 17.06 -8.86
CA LEU A 319 7.51 17.26 -10.32
C LEU A 319 7.26 18.72 -10.68
N MET A 320 6.56 19.47 -9.83
CA MET A 320 6.34 20.91 -10.05
C MET A 320 7.63 21.73 -10.03
N ARG A 321 8.68 21.26 -9.35
CA ARG A 321 10.00 21.90 -9.29
C ARG A 321 10.90 21.55 -10.48
N TRP A 322 10.49 20.56 -11.29
CA TRP A 322 11.26 20.14 -12.45
C TRP A 322 11.05 21.07 -13.65
N PRO A 323 12.06 21.19 -14.55
CA PRO A 323 11.89 21.86 -15.82
C PRO A 323 10.71 21.29 -16.61
N HIS A 324 10.00 22.14 -17.32
CA HIS A 324 8.78 21.78 -18.04
C HIS A 324 8.91 20.53 -18.94
N PRO A 325 10.00 20.37 -19.76
CA PRO A 325 10.15 19.19 -20.61
C PRO A 325 10.29 17.89 -19.80
N LEU A 326 11.06 17.91 -18.70
CA LEU A 326 11.26 16.73 -17.86
C LEU A 326 9.95 16.33 -17.13
N ARG A 327 9.20 17.32 -16.64
CA ARG A 327 7.90 17.10 -16.04
C ARG A 327 6.91 16.49 -17.04
N ARG A 328 6.87 17.03 -18.28
CA ARG A 328 6.03 16.44 -19.33
C ARG A 328 6.44 15.02 -19.66
N ALA A 329 7.74 14.74 -19.76
CA ALA A 329 8.24 13.39 -20.00
C ALA A 329 7.81 12.41 -18.88
N ALA A 330 7.86 12.83 -17.61
CA ALA A 330 7.40 11.99 -16.49
C ALA A 330 5.92 11.60 -16.62
N TRP A 331 5.06 12.54 -16.98
CA TRP A 331 3.63 12.27 -17.19
C TRP A 331 3.37 11.39 -18.43
N LEU A 332 4.09 11.63 -19.52
CA LEU A 332 3.94 10.83 -20.75
C LEU A 332 4.40 9.38 -20.52
N ILE A 333 5.55 9.19 -19.87
CA ILE A 333 6.06 7.85 -19.54
C ILE A 333 5.11 7.13 -18.59
N ALA A 334 4.56 7.80 -17.57
CA ALA A 334 3.58 7.21 -16.69
C ALA A 334 2.25 6.84 -17.41
N LEU A 335 1.88 7.56 -18.47
CA LEU A 335 0.69 7.27 -19.26
C LEU A 335 0.88 6.10 -20.23
N LEU A 336 2.11 5.85 -20.67
CA LEU A 336 2.44 4.82 -21.66
C LEU A 336 2.92 3.50 -21.01
N GLY A 337 3.35 3.54 -19.74
CA GLY A 337 3.80 2.36 -18.98
C GLY A 337 2.67 1.65 -18.31
#